data_c1e7d2968fa4fe76fe1d706326202f3b
#
_entry.id   c1e7d2968fa4fe76fe1d706326202f3b
#
_cell.length_a   1.000
_cell.length_b   1.000
_cell.length_c   1.000
_cell.angle_alpha   90.00
_cell.angle_beta   90.00
_cell.angle_gamma   90.00
#
_symmetry.space_group_name_H-M   'P 1'
#
loop_
_entity.id
_entity.type
_entity.pdbx_description
1 polymer ?
#
loop_
_entity_poly.entity_id
_entity_poly.type
_entity_poly.pdbx_seq_one_letter_code
_entity_poly.pdbx_strand_id
1 'polypeptide(L)'
;MQFHHEYPWIVSASDDQTIRIWNWQSRTCVAVLTGHNHYVMCASFHPKEDLVASASLDQTVRVWDIGALRKKTVSPADDILRLTQMNTDLFGGVDAVVKYVLEGHDRGVNWASFHPTLPLIVSGADDRQVKLWRMNGKSCYFLIFTLHELFLFCVAE
;
A
#
# COMPACT_ATOMS: atom_id res chain seq x y z
N MET A 1 -5.21 8.40 1.07
CA MET A 1 -5.91 7.63 2.14
C MET A 1 -7.06 6.85 1.52
N GLN A 2 -7.29 5.61 1.99
CA GLN A 2 -8.38 4.76 1.49
C GLN A 2 -8.99 3.94 2.63
N PHE A 3 -10.29 3.67 2.57
CA PHE A 3 -10.97 2.76 3.51
C PHE A 3 -10.81 1.31 3.06
N HIS A 4 -10.69 0.41 4.05
CA HIS A 4 -10.78 -1.02 3.81
C HIS A 4 -12.25 -1.42 3.57
N HIS A 5 -12.48 -2.37 2.67
CA HIS A 5 -13.83 -2.78 2.25
C HIS A 5 -14.58 -3.60 3.32
N GLU A 6 -13.87 -4.28 4.21
CA GLU A 6 -14.45 -5.23 5.18
C GLU A 6 -14.19 -4.80 6.64
N TYR A 7 -12.98 -4.29 6.93
CA TYR A 7 -12.59 -3.91 8.30
C TYR A 7 -12.71 -2.40 8.52
N PRO A 8 -12.87 -1.95 9.78
CA PRO A 8 -12.89 -0.54 10.12
C PRO A 8 -11.48 0.10 10.02
N TRP A 9 -10.80 -0.16 8.92
CA TRP A 9 -9.44 0.30 8.71
C TRP A 9 -9.35 1.39 7.65
N ILE A 10 -8.39 2.29 7.87
CA ILE A 10 -7.96 3.31 6.92
C ILE A 10 -6.47 3.13 6.72
N VAL A 11 -5.99 3.20 5.47
CA VAL A 11 -4.57 3.27 5.16
C VAL A 11 -4.19 4.70 4.81
N SER A 12 -3.06 5.16 5.33
CA SER A 12 -2.46 6.47 5.01
C SER A 12 -1.01 6.32 4.58
N ALA A 13 -0.60 7.16 3.65
CA ALA A 13 0.79 7.33 3.21
C ALA A 13 1.32 8.66 3.75
N SER A 14 2.62 8.76 4.05
CA SER A 14 3.24 9.92 4.68
C SER A 14 4.62 10.25 4.13
N ASP A 15 5.00 11.51 4.26
CA ASP A 15 6.34 12.02 3.95
C ASP A 15 7.40 11.48 4.94
N ASP A 16 6.99 10.93 6.09
CA ASP A 16 7.88 10.26 7.03
C ASP A 16 8.34 8.87 6.56
N GLN A 17 8.07 8.51 5.29
CA GLN A 17 8.43 7.25 4.64
C GLN A 17 7.66 6.05 5.15
N THR A 18 6.63 6.26 5.96
CA THR A 18 5.80 5.20 6.52
C THR A 18 4.41 5.14 5.87
N ILE A 19 3.84 3.95 5.90
CA ILE A 19 2.43 3.71 5.67
C ILE A 19 1.82 3.32 7.01
N ARG A 20 0.67 3.84 7.35
CA ARG A 20 -0.01 3.48 8.60
C ARG A 20 -1.40 2.96 8.32
N ILE A 21 -1.77 1.92 9.06
CA ILE A 21 -3.11 1.36 9.08
C ILE A 21 -3.75 1.76 10.40
N TRP A 22 -4.92 2.37 10.34
CA TRP A 22 -5.65 2.91 11.47
C TRP A 22 -6.98 2.19 11.61
N ASN A 23 -7.38 1.90 12.83
CA ASN A 23 -8.75 1.53 13.11
C ASN A 23 -9.53 2.81 13.48
N TRP A 24 -10.50 3.21 12.63
CA TRP A 24 -11.26 4.43 12.83
C TRP A 24 -12.31 4.32 13.94
N GLN A 25 -12.75 3.11 14.31
CA GLN A 25 -13.67 2.91 15.44
C GLN A 25 -12.95 3.03 16.78
N SER A 26 -11.84 2.29 16.96
CA SER A 26 -11.04 2.37 18.20
C SER A 26 -10.12 3.60 18.26
N ARG A 27 -9.95 4.31 17.12
CA ARG A 27 -9.05 5.47 16.98
C ARG A 27 -7.58 5.15 17.27
N THR A 28 -7.16 3.92 16.97
CA THR A 28 -5.80 3.44 17.22
C THR A 28 -5.05 3.19 15.92
N CYS A 29 -3.72 3.33 15.96
CA CYS A 29 -2.85 2.84 14.90
C CYS A 29 -2.69 1.33 15.05
N VAL A 30 -3.10 0.58 14.04
CA VAL A 30 -3.07 -0.88 14.01
C VAL A 30 -1.70 -1.39 13.58
N ALA A 31 -1.09 -0.73 12.59
CA ALA A 31 0.23 -1.11 12.06
C ALA A 31 0.95 0.09 11.44
N VAL A 32 2.29 0.04 11.50
CA VAL A 32 3.19 0.95 10.79
C VAL A 32 4.06 0.12 9.85
N LEU A 33 3.95 0.38 8.55
CA LEU A 33 4.72 -0.31 7.53
C LEU A 33 5.91 0.55 7.16
N THR A 34 7.11 0.03 7.40
CA THR A 34 8.38 0.71 7.15
C THR A 34 9.19 -0.03 6.09
N GLY A 35 9.98 0.71 5.31
CA GLY A 35 10.85 0.10 4.30
C GLY A 35 11.06 0.95 3.06
N HIS A 36 10.17 1.90 2.75
CA HIS A 36 10.44 2.91 1.73
C HIS A 36 11.58 3.83 2.16
N ASN A 37 12.37 4.30 1.18
CA ASN A 37 13.54 5.16 1.41
C ASN A 37 13.27 6.63 1.07
N HIS A 38 12.06 6.95 0.68
CA HIS A 38 11.60 8.31 0.36
C HIS A 38 10.11 8.46 0.66
N TYR A 39 9.55 9.65 0.49
CA TYR A 39 8.14 9.95 0.72
C TYR A 39 7.21 8.93 0.08
N VAL A 40 6.22 8.47 0.82
CA VAL A 40 5.18 7.59 0.30
C VAL A 40 4.02 8.47 -0.16
N MET A 41 3.79 8.45 -1.47
CA MET A 41 2.83 9.33 -2.13
C MET A 41 1.41 8.77 -2.12
N CYS A 42 1.30 7.43 -2.17
CA CYS A 42 0.02 6.75 -2.24
C CYS A 42 0.08 5.41 -1.50
N ALA A 43 -1.04 5.03 -0.89
CA ALA A 43 -1.26 3.69 -0.35
C ALA A 43 -2.72 3.29 -0.54
N SER A 44 -2.95 2.05 -0.96
CA SER A 44 -4.27 1.51 -1.26
C SER A 44 -4.42 0.06 -0.82
N PHE A 45 -5.60 -0.32 -0.32
CA PHE A 45 -5.93 -1.71 -0.03
C PHE A 45 -6.26 -2.47 -1.30
N HIS A 46 -5.97 -3.77 -1.30
CA HIS A 46 -6.50 -4.69 -2.30
C HIS A 46 -8.01 -4.89 -2.08
N PRO A 47 -8.82 -4.97 -3.15
CA PRO A 47 -10.29 -5.06 -3.03
C PRO A 47 -10.79 -6.36 -2.41
N LYS A 48 -9.97 -7.43 -2.34
CA LYS A 48 -10.40 -8.76 -1.85
C LYS A 48 -9.38 -9.46 -0.97
N GLU A 49 -8.09 -9.14 -1.08
CA GLU A 49 -7.02 -9.81 -0.36
C GLU A 49 -6.46 -8.88 0.73
N ASP A 50 -5.81 -9.47 1.73
CA ASP A 50 -5.18 -8.74 2.82
C ASP A 50 -3.83 -8.15 2.36
N LEU A 51 -3.87 -7.28 1.35
CA LEU A 51 -2.71 -6.64 0.75
C LEU A 51 -2.87 -5.12 0.73
N VAL A 52 -1.74 -4.44 0.82
CA VAL A 52 -1.63 -2.99 0.59
C VAL A 52 -0.61 -2.76 -0.52
N ALA A 53 -0.91 -1.89 -1.47
CA ALA A 53 0.06 -1.35 -2.41
C ALA A 53 0.45 0.06 -1.98
N SER A 54 1.73 0.40 -2.13
CA SER A 54 2.22 1.76 -1.88
C SER A 54 3.12 2.23 -3.02
N ALA A 55 3.06 3.53 -3.32
CA ALA A 55 3.90 4.20 -4.29
C ALA A 55 4.78 5.24 -3.58
N SER A 56 6.05 5.30 -3.94
CA SER A 56 7.01 6.20 -3.29
C SER A 56 7.92 6.93 -4.29
N LEU A 57 8.41 8.09 -3.86
CA LEU A 57 9.45 8.82 -4.60
C LEU A 57 10.79 8.07 -4.62
N ASP A 58 10.94 6.94 -3.88
CA ASP A 58 12.08 6.03 -4.01
C ASP A 58 12.06 5.21 -5.32
N GLN A 59 11.14 5.52 -6.25
CA GLN A 59 10.96 4.92 -7.58
C GLN A 59 10.34 3.51 -7.54
N THR A 60 9.90 3.05 -6.38
CA THR A 60 9.32 1.71 -6.23
C THR A 60 7.82 1.74 -5.94
N VAL A 61 7.15 0.67 -6.35
CA VAL A 61 5.85 0.28 -5.79
C VAL A 61 6.08 -0.95 -4.92
N ARG A 62 5.56 -0.94 -3.70
CA ARG A 62 5.65 -2.10 -2.80
C ARG A 62 4.29 -2.69 -2.54
N VAL A 63 4.25 -4.00 -2.42
CA VAL A 63 3.06 -4.75 -2.00
C VAL A 63 3.36 -5.39 -0.65
N TRP A 64 2.48 -5.12 0.30
CA TRP A 64 2.59 -5.55 1.68
C TRP A 64 1.52 -6.59 1.98
N ASP A 65 1.89 -7.70 2.61
CA ASP A 65 0.96 -8.67 3.16
C ASP A 65 0.60 -8.24 4.59
N ILE A 66 -0.68 -7.99 4.81
CA ILE A 66 -1.23 -7.54 6.09
C ILE A 66 -2.11 -8.61 6.74
N GLY A 67 -2.11 -9.84 6.23
CA GLY A 67 -2.95 -10.93 6.72
C GLY A 67 -2.74 -11.28 8.20
N ALA A 68 -1.55 -10.99 8.75
CA ALA A 68 -1.29 -11.16 10.17
C ALA A 68 -2.14 -10.23 11.06
N LEU A 69 -2.54 -9.05 10.56
CA LEU A 69 -3.36 -8.09 11.31
C LEU A 69 -4.77 -8.62 11.58
N ARG A 70 -5.32 -9.45 10.67
CA ARG A 70 -6.64 -10.08 10.88
C ARG A 70 -6.68 -10.95 12.13
N LYS A 71 -5.60 -11.70 12.38
CA LYS A 71 -5.51 -12.63 13.51
C LYS A 71 -5.50 -11.91 14.86
N LYS A 72 -4.99 -10.68 14.89
CA LYS A 72 -4.91 -9.86 16.09
C LYS A 72 -6.23 -9.21 16.47
N THR A 73 -7.13 -8.97 15.53
CA THR A 73 -8.41 -8.30 15.76
C THR A 73 -9.50 -9.24 16.29
N VAL A 74 -9.31 -10.55 16.24
CA VAL A 74 -10.34 -11.54 16.56
C VAL A 74 -10.33 -11.97 18.04
N SER A 75 -9.34 -11.57 18.85
CA SER A 75 -9.23 -11.97 20.25
C SER A 75 -9.52 -10.79 21.23
N PRO A 76 -10.74 -10.71 21.80
CA PRO A 76 -11.09 -9.64 22.76
C PRO A 76 -10.34 -9.70 24.08
N ALA A 77 -9.66 -10.82 24.39
CA ALA A 77 -8.95 -11.03 25.65
C ALA A 77 -7.56 -10.38 25.70
N ASP A 78 -7.01 -9.97 24.55
CA ASP A 78 -5.63 -9.48 24.45
C ASP A 78 -5.48 -7.95 24.60
N ASP A 79 -6.59 -7.20 24.65
CA ASP A 79 -6.53 -5.73 24.73
C ASP A 79 -5.88 -5.20 26.02
N ILE A 80 -5.99 -5.96 27.12
CA ILE A 80 -5.39 -5.56 28.42
C ILE A 80 -3.87 -5.81 28.43
N LEU A 81 -3.41 -6.87 27.77
CA LEU A 81 -1.98 -7.18 27.64
C LEU A 81 -1.27 -6.23 26.67
N ARG A 82 -1.98 -5.71 25.65
CA ARG A 82 -1.43 -4.74 24.68
C ARG A 82 -1.11 -3.38 25.29
N LEU A 83 -1.89 -2.91 26.26
CA LEU A 83 -1.63 -1.65 26.96
C LEU A 83 -0.33 -1.69 27.76
N THR A 84 0.12 -2.88 28.19
CA THR A 84 1.38 -3.07 28.93
C THR A 84 2.58 -3.26 28.00
N GLN A 85 2.39 -3.76 26.78
CA GLN A 85 3.45 -3.97 25.79
C GLN A 85 3.74 -2.75 24.90
N MET A 86 2.84 -1.75 24.87
CA MET A 86 3.06 -0.52 24.09
C MET A 86 4.28 0.30 24.53
N ASN A 87 4.88 0.01 25.70
CA ASN A 87 6.09 0.68 26.19
C ASN A 87 7.41 0.01 25.79
N THR A 88 7.40 -1.16 25.16
CA THR A 88 8.64 -1.88 24.79
C THR A 88 8.84 -2.06 23.30
N ASP A 89 7.79 -1.93 22.48
CA ASP A 89 7.90 -2.09 21.02
C ASP A 89 7.64 -0.77 20.26
N LEU A 90 8.52 0.20 20.45
CA LEU A 90 8.61 1.39 19.57
C LEU A 90 9.02 1.03 18.14
N PHE A 91 9.36 -0.23 17.88
CA PHE A 91 9.69 -0.77 16.56
C PHE A 91 8.98 -2.11 16.36
N GLY A 92 7.71 -1.99 16.01
CA GLY A 92 6.76 -2.98 15.64
C GLY A 92 7.22 -4.41 15.38
N GLY A 93 6.59 -5.33 16.06
CA GLY A 93 6.54 -6.71 15.60
C GLY A 93 6.14 -6.73 14.12
N VAL A 94 6.65 -7.71 13.37
CA VAL A 94 6.48 -7.87 11.91
C VAL A 94 5.01 -8.18 11.59
N ASP A 95 4.16 -7.16 11.67
CA ASP A 95 2.72 -7.28 11.43
C ASP A 95 2.36 -7.20 9.94
N ALA A 96 3.30 -6.73 9.12
CA ALA A 96 3.18 -6.69 7.68
C ALA A 96 4.53 -6.99 7.04
N VAL A 97 4.53 -7.85 6.03
CA VAL A 97 5.73 -8.28 5.31
C VAL A 97 5.67 -7.73 3.90
N VAL A 98 6.78 -7.18 3.41
CA VAL A 98 6.91 -6.82 2.00
C VAL A 98 6.84 -8.10 1.16
N LYS A 99 5.76 -8.24 0.40
CA LYS A 99 5.53 -9.38 -0.49
C LYS A 99 6.24 -9.22 -1.82
N TYR A 100 6.16 -8.02 -2.38
CA TYR A 100 6.81 -7.67 -3.66
C TYR A 100 7.35 -6.24 -3.60
N VAL A 101 8.50 -6.04 -4.26
CA VAL A 101 9.04 -4.73 -4.62
C VAL A 101 9.05 -4.67 -6.14
N LEU A 102 8.32 -3.70 -6.72
CA LEU A 102 8.17 -3.51 -8.15
C LEU A 102 9.09 -2.34 -8.54
N GLU A 103 10.18 -2.68 -9.20
CA GLU A 103 11.22 -1.75 -9.64
C GLU A 103 11.17 -1.60 -11.16
N GLY A 104 11.49 -0.40 -11.65
CA GLY A 104 11.55 -0.14 -13.09
C GLY A 104 11.05 1.23 -13.51
N HIS A 105 10.44 2.04 -12.62
CA HIS A 105 10.28 3.46 -12.87
C HIS A 105 11.61 4.17 -12.72
N ASP A 106 11.88 5.14 -13.61
CA ASP A 106 13.12 5.93 -13.62
C ASP A 106 13.07 7.17 -12.72
N ARG A 107 11.87 7.48 -12.19
CA ARG A 107 11.61 8.60 -11.28
C ARG A 107 10.57 8.22 -10.24
N GLY A 108 10.31 9.15 -9.30
CA GLY A 108 9.37 8.95 -8.21
C GLY A 108 7.99 8.49 -8.67
N VAL A 109 7.44 7.50 -7.98
CA VAL A 109 6.10 6.97 -8.27
C VAL A 109 5.09 7.74 -7.42
N ASN A 110 4.13 8.38 -8.08
CA ASN A 110 3.15 9.22 -7.42
C ASN A 110 1.89 8.46 -7.02
N TRP A 111 1.56 7.39 -7.76
CA TRP A 111 0.32 6.67 -7.56
C TRP A 111 0.45 5.21 -7.97
N ALA A 112 -0.23 4.33 -7.22
CA ALA A 112 -0.40 2.93 -7.56
C ALA A 112 -1.75 2.41 -7.06
N SER A 113 -2.37 1.51 -7.82
CA SER A 113 -3.63 0.88 -7.45
C SER A 113 -3.72 -0.55 -7.95
N PHE A 114 -4.44 -1.37 -7.19
CA PHE A 114 -4.79 -2.71 -7.63
C PHE A 114 -5.92 -2.68 -8.66
N HIS A 115 -5.85 -3.62 -9.62
CA HIS A 115 -7.00 -3.89 -10.48
C HIS A 115 -8.12 -4.56 -9.64
N PRO A 116 -9.40 -4.20 -9.86
CA PRO A 116 -10.50 -4.69 -9.00
C PRO A 116 -10.73 -6.19 -9.05
N THR A 117 -10.35 -6.88 -10.13
CA THR A 117 -10.64 -8.30 -10.35
C THR A 117 -9.47 -9.14 -10.85
N LEU A 118 -8.47 -8.53 -11.49
CA LEU A 118 -7.30 -9.22 -12.02
C LEU A 118 -6.09 -9.06 -11.09
N PRO A 119 -5.14 -9.99 -11.09
CA PRO A 119 -3.92 -9.90 -10.27
C PRO A 119 -2.91 -8.91 -10.89
N LEU A 120 -3.34 -7.68 -11.05
CA LEU A 120 -2.59 -6.60 -11.68
C LEU A 120 -2.52 -5.38 -10.77
N ILE A 121 -1.44 -4.62 -10.93
CA ILE A 121 -1.25 -3.30 -10.32
C ILE A 121 -0.90 -2.33 -11.44
N VAL A 122 -1.45 -1.13 -11.38
CA VAL A 122 -1.09 -0.02 -12.25
C VAL A 122 -0.39 1.05 -11.43
N SER A 123 0.64 1.69 -12.00
CA SER A 123 1.35 2.81 -11.36
C SER A 123 1.64 3.92 -12.35
N GLY A 124 1.69 5.15 -11.83
CA GLY A 124 2.06 6.35 -12.56
C GLY A 124 3.16 7.11 -11.83
N ALA A 125 4.16 7.60 -12.60
CA ALA A 125 5.34 8.22 -12.05
C ALA A 125 5.77 9.50 -12.79
N ASP A 126 6.73 10.24 -12.20
CA ASP A 126 7.32 11.45 -12.77
C ASP A 126 8.17 11.19 -14.02
N ASP A 127 8.45 9.92 -14.33
CA ASP A 127 9.06 9.50 -15.59
C ASP A 127 8.09 9.60 -16.79
N ARG A 128 6.86 10.07 -16.54
CA ARG A 128 5.78 10.23 -17.52
C ARG A 128 5.27 8.88 -18.08
N GLN A 129 5.49 7.80 -17.34
CA GLN A 129 5.06 6.47 -17.73
C GLN A 129 3.96 5.96 -16.80
N VAL A 130 3.05 5.18 -17.38
CA VAL A 130 2.15 4.31 -16.66
C VAL A 130 2.63 2.88 -16.87
N LYS A 131 2.80 2.14 -15.76
CA LYS A 131 3.27 0.75 -15.81
C LYS A 131 2.22 -0.18 -15.25
N LEU A 132 2.07 -1.33 -15.91
CA LEU A 132 1.19 -2.41 -15.48
C LEU A 132 2.06 -3.58 -14.99
N TRP A 133 1.80 -4.02 -13.78
CA TRP A 133 2.57 -5.06 -13.09
C TRP A 133 1.69 -6.27 -12.83
N ARG A 134 2.25 -7.47 -12.98
CA ARG A 134 1.60 -8.68 -12.46
C ARG A 134 1.97 -8.87 -10.99
N MET A 135 1.00 -9.29 -10.17
CA MET A 135 1.20 -9.58 -8.74
C MET A 135 2.04 -10.84 -8.45
N ASN A 136 2.82 -11.33 -9.44
CA ASN A 136 3.78 -12.41 -9.25
C ASN A 136 5.23 -11.92 -9.01
N GLY A 137 5.42 -10.61 -8.96
CA GLY A 137 6.71 -9.96 -8.73
C GLY A 137 7.72 -10.06 -9.88
N LYS A 138 7.36 -10.66 -11.01
CA LYS A 138 8.34 -11.01 -12.06
C LYS A 138 8.15 -10.34 -13.42
N SER A 139 7.04 -9.64 -13.65
CA SER A 139 6.77 -9.09 -14.99
C SER A 139 6.16 -7.71 -14.92
N CYS A 140 6.85 -6.74 -15.49
CA CYS A 140 6.31 -5.44 -15.82
C CYS A 140 5.88 -5.45 -17.29
N TYR A 141 4.64 -5.10 -17.58
CA TYR A 141 4.22 -4.74 -18.92
C TYR A 141 4.33 -3.23 -19.06
N PHE A 142 5.21 -2.78 -19.94
CA PHE A 142 5.31 -1.36 -20.24
C PHE A 142 4.08 -0.96 -21.06
N LEU A 143 3.20 -0.16 -20.46
CA LEU A 143 2.28 0.66 -21.22
C LEU A 143 2.88 2.07 -21.18
N ILE A 144 3.62 2.43 -22.20
CA ILE A 144 4.08 3.81 -22.39
C ILE A 144 2.89 4.58 -22.95
N PHE A 145 2.07 5.14 -22.08
CA PHE A 145 1.20 6.25 -22.47
C PHE A 145 1.96 7.53 -22.22
N THR A 146 2.37 8.22 -23.28
CA THR A 146 2.75 9.63 -23.15
C THR A 146 1.52 10.39 -22.67
N LEU A 147 1.70 11.36 -21.77
CA LEU A 147 0.62 12.18 -21.19
C LEU A 147 -0.40 12.73 -22.22
N HIS A 148 -0.05 12.76 -23.50
CA HIS A 148 -0.91 13.19 -24.58
C HIS A 148 -2.02 12.19 -24.93
N GLU A 149 -1.84 10.91 -24.67
CA GLU A 149 -2.83 9.87 -25.00
C GLU A 149 -3.77 9.57 -23.82
N LEU A 150 -3.34 9.83 -22.58
CA LEU A 150 -4.18 9.68 -21.38
C LEU A 150 -5.36 10.69 -21.34
N PHE A 151 -5.19 11.87 -21.94
CA PHE A 151 -6.28 12.85 -22.04
C PHE A 151 -7.43 12.39 -22.93
N LEU A 152 -7.16 11.51 -23.89
CA LEU A 152 -8.19 10.98 -24.81
C LEU A 152 -9.04 9.88 -24.16
N PHE A 153 -8.51 9.15 -23.16
CA PHE A 153 -9.27 8.09 -22.47
C PHE A 153 -10.17 8.61 -21.33
N CYS A 154 -9.85 9.74 -20.73
CA CYS A 154 -10.69 10.34 -19.68
C CYS A 154 -11.90 11.13 -20.20
N VAL A 155 -12.02 11.34 -21.52
CA VAL A 155 -13.12 12.11 -22.13
C VAL A 155 -14.15 11.21 -22.84
N ALA A 156 -14.00 9.89 -22.76
CA ALA A 156 -14.84 8.92 -23.46
C ALA A 156 -15.76 8.09 -22.52
N GLU A 157 -16.14 8.63 -21.34
CA GLU A 157 -17.24 8.11 -20.51
C GLU A 157 -18.32 9.18 -20.32
#